data_2fd429e5c232c4bfa64c4d57e4ff064d
#
_entry.id   2fd429e5c232c4bfa64c4d57e4ff064d
#
_cell.length_a   1.000
_cell.length_b   1.000
_cell.length_c   1.000
_cell.angle_alpha   90.00
_cell.angle_beta   90.00
_cell.angle_gamma   90.00
#
_symmetry.space_group_name_H-M   'P 1'
#
loop_
_entity.id
_entity.type
_entity.pdbx_description
1 polymer ?
#
loop_
_entity_poly.entity_id
_entity_poly.type
_entity_poly.pdbx_seq_one_letter_code
_entity_poly.pdbx_strand_id
1 'polypeptide(L)'
;EIIPILGSKEKYFYRNKLEFTFSNARWLTLEEIQSGKEFDDRDVVGFHIPGAWSKVLDVRKCHLQRDPSNAIRVEAKRFALEHNLDFFDLKNQEGLLRTLMIRTSQNGQVMVLVQFFREEKENREAFLQNLKDKFPEITSLLYAINPKQNDSIYDLDIEVFAGEDHIMEMMEDLNFKIGPKSFYQTNPEQAYELYKLTRDFAGLSGNELVYDLYTGTGTIAQFV
;
A
#
# COMPACT_ATOMS: atom_id res chain seq x y z
N GLU A 1 20.21 30.52 8.79
CA GLU A 1 20.74 29.64 9.84
C GLU A 1 20.29 28.21 9.57
N ILE A 2 21.23 27.23 9.68
CA ILE A 2 20.90 25.81 9.54
C ILE A 2 20.63 25.25 10.94
N ILE A 3 19.40 24.79 11.17
CA ILE A 3 19.03 24.15 12.43
C ILE A 3 19.28 22.63 12.37
N PRO A 4 19.35 21.92 13.51
CA PRO A 4 19.50 20.48 13.53
C PRO A 4 18.40 19.75 12.75
N ILE A 5 18.76 18.61 12.15
CA ILE A 5 17.78 17.76 11.44
C ILE A 5 16.75 17.23 12.42
N LEU A 6 15.46 17.41 12.08
CA LEU A 6 14.35 16.82 12.79
C LEU A 6 14.22 15.34 12.41
N GLY A 7 14.75 14.46 13.25
CA GLY A 7 14.71 13.01 13.04
C GLY A 7 13.33 12.43 13.27
N SER A 8 13.01 11.32 12.58
CA SER A 8 11.79 10.56 12.87
C SER A 8 11.89 9.88 14.25
N LYS A 9 10.81 9.98 15.03
CA LYS A 9 10.70 9.33 16.33
C LYS A 9 10.69 7.81 16.20
N GLU A 10 9.91 7.31 15.25
CA GLU A 10 9.76 5.87 15.01
C GLU A 10 10.66 5.43 13.85
N LYS A 11 11.39 4.34 14.05
CA LYS A 11 12.26 3.71 13.03
C LYS A 11 11.58 2.54 12.33
N TYR A 12 10.56 1.98 12.96
CA TYR A 12 9.78 0.83 12.49
C TYR A 12 8.30 1.16 12.55
N PHE A 13 7.50 0.48 11.73
CA PHE A 13 6.04 0.57 11.71
C PHE A 13 5.48 1.99 11.53
N TYR A 14 6.23 2.84 10.81
CA TYR A 14 5.89 4.24 10.60
C TYR A 14 5.10 4.49 9.30
N ARG A 15 5.05 3.51 8.39
CA ARG A 15 4.35 3.70 7.12
C ARG A 15 2.87 3.39 7.26
N ASN A 16 2.07 4.27 6.67
CA ASN A 16 0.63 4.08 6.56
C ASN A 16 0.19 3.47 5.21
N LYS A 17 1.10 3.27 4.25
CA LYS A 17 0.81 2.67 2.94
C LYS A 17 1.96 1.78 2.49
N LEU A 18 1.60 0.57 2.07
CA LEU A 18 2.50 -0.35 1.36
C LEU A 18 1.79 -0.96 0.16
N GLU A 19 2.57 -1.25 -0.87
CA GLU A 19 2.14 -1.94 -2.08
C GLU A 19 3.01 -3.19 -2.24
N PHE A 20 2.38 -4.36 -2.20
CA PHE A 20 3.04 -5.66 -2.38
C PHE A 20 2.71 -6.19 -3.77
N THR A 21 3.68 -6.83 -4.40
CA THR A 21 3.51 -7.49 -5.69
C THR A 21 3.28 -8.97 -5.51
N PHE A 22 2.24 -9.52 -6.15
CA PHE A 22 2.13 -10.95 -6.41
C PHE A 22 3.01 -11.31 -7.58
N SER A 23 3.83 -12.34 -7.46
CA SER A 23 4.73 -12.76 -8.55
C SER A 23 5.02 -14.26 -8.50
N ASN A 24 5.17 -14.86 -9.66
CA ASN A 24 5.67 -16.24 -9.82
C ASN A 24 7.20 -16.30 -9.91
N ALA A 25 7.90 -15.22 -9.60
CA ALA A 25 9.35 -15.09 -9.77
C ALA A 25 10.06 -14.71 -8.46
N ARG A 26 9.83 -15.51 -7.40
CA ARG A 26 10.47 -15.33 -6.09
C ARG A 26 11.99 -15.19 -6.22
N TRP A 27 12.54 -14.20 -5.52
CA TRP A 27 13.98 -14.07 -5.32
C TRP A 27 14.51 -15.23 -4.48
N LEU A 28 15.52 -15.94 -5.00
CA LEU A 28 16.21 -16.99 -4.25
C LEU A 28 17.36 -16.39 -3.44
N THR A 29 17.57 -16.91 -2.24
CA THR A 29 18.73 -16.57 -1.41
C THR A 29 20.02 -17.08 -2.01
N LEU A 30 21.15 -16.55 -1.57
CA LEU A 30 22.46 -17.05 -2.01
C LEU A 30 22.65 -18.54 -1.66
N GLU A 31 22.16 -18.97 -0.50
CA GLU A 31 22.20 -20.36 -0.08
C GLU A 31 21.38 -21.28 -0.99
N GLU A 32 20.17 -20.84 -1.37
CA GLU A 32 19.33 -21.57 -2.31
C GLU A 32 20.01 -21.69 -3.68
N ILE A 33 20.58 -20.59 -4.20
CA ILE A 33 21.31 -20.60 -5.48
C ILE A 33 22.53 -21.54 -5.41
N GLN A 34 23.32 -21.47 -4.33
CA GLN A 34 24.52 -22.29 -4.15
C GLN A 34 24.19 -23.76 -3.92
N SER A 35 22.99 -24.08 -3.43
CA SER A 35 22.57 -25.47 -3.24
C SER A 35 22.44 -26.26 -4.54
N GLY A 36 22.31 -25.56 -5.69
CA GLY A 36 22.07 -26.15 -6.99
C GLY A 36 20.74 -26.91 -7.13
N LYS A 37 19.85 -26.76 -6.14
CA LYS A 37 18.50 -27.36 -6.16
C LYS A 37 17.54 -26.53 -6.97
N GLU A 38 16.60 -27.18 -7.61
CA GLU A 38 15.42 -26.53 -8.18
C GLU A 38 14.39 -26.26 -7.08
N PHE A 39 13.72 -25.12 -7.17
CA PHE A 39 12.70 -24.69 -6.23
C PHE A 39 11.41 -24.40 -7.02
N ASP A 40 10.38 -25.16 -6.74
CA ASP A 40 9.05 -25.02 -7.38
C ASP A 40 8.20 -23.93 -6.69
N ASP A 41 8.50 -23.59 -5.42
CA ASP A 41 7.82 -22.59 -4.62
C ASP A 41 8.20 -21.15 -5.05
N ARG A 42 7.81 -20.76 -6.28
CA ARG A 42 8.18 -19.47 -6.87
C ARG A 42 7.14 -18.37 -6.63
N ASP A 43 5.97 -18.72 -6.16
CA ASP A 43 4.87 -17.80 -5.90
C ASP A 43 5.09 -17.00 -4.61
N VAL A 44 5.00 -15.69 -4.73
CA VAL A 44 5.40 -14.76 -3.66
C VAL A 44 4.52 -13.52 -3.62
N VAL A 45 4.34 -12.98 -2.41
CA VAL A 45 3.75 -11.64 -2.19
C VAL A 45 4.75 -10.80 -1.40
N GLY A 46 5.35 -9.82 -2.06
CA GLY A 46 6.43 -9.06 -1.43
C GLY A 46 6.86 -7.82 -2.22
N PHE A 47 8.13 -7.49 -2.14
CA PHE A 47 8.70 -6.30 -2.78
C PHE A 47 9.68 -6.65 -3.88
N HIS A 48 9.71 -5.83 -4.92
CA HIS A 48 10.74 -5.93 -5.96
C HIS A 48 12.14 -5.71 -5.39
N ILE A 49 13.11 -6.46 -5.94
CA ILE A 49 14.53 -6.29 -5.61
C ILE A 49 15.11 -5.14 -6.44
N PRO A 50 15.77 -4.16 -5.82
CA PRO A 50 16.49 -3.12 -6.56
C PRO A 50 17.50 -3.74 -7.54
N GLY A 51 17.46 -3.30 -8.79
CA GLY A 51 18.30 -3.84 -9.87
C GLY A 51 17.85 -5.19 -10.47
N ALA A 52 16.83 -5.83 -9.89
CA ALA A 52 16.27 -7.08 -10.41
C ALA A 52 14.73 -6.96 -10.55
N TRP A 53 14.29 -6.09 -11.43
CA TRP A 53 12.90 -5.65 -11.59
C TRP A 53 11.87 -6.79 -11.72
N SER A 54 12.28 -7.94 -12.30
CA SER A 54 11.40 -9.11 -12.47
C SER A 54 11.39 -10.07 -11.28
N LYS A 55 12.08 -9.74 -10.18
CA LYS A 55 12.18 -10.59 -9.01
C LYS A 55 11.54 -9.93 -7.79
N VAL A 56 10.86 -10.74 -7.00
CA VAL A 56 10.16 -10.31 -5.79
C VAL A 56 10.69 -11.07 -4.58
N LEU A 57 11.05 -10.32 -3.54
CA LEU A 57 11.48 -10.85 -2.25
C LEU A 57 10.26 -11.37 -1.47
N ASP A 58 10.34 -12.59 -0.99
CA ASP A 58 9.34 -13.13 -0.07
C ASP A 58 9.53 -12.53 1.33
N VAL A 59 8.68 -11.58 1.66
CA VAL A 59 8.75 -10.87 2.94
C VAL A 59 7.99 -11.67 3.99
N ARG A 60 8.73 -12.32 4.90
CA ARG A 60 8.12 -13.09 6.00
C ARG A 60 7.42 -12.17 7.01
N LYS A 61 8.10 -11.08 7.39
CA LYS A 61 7.57 -10.03 8.28
C LYS A 61 8.06 -8.68 7.81
N CYS A 62 7.14 -7.78 7.51
CA CYS A 62 7.44 -6.39 7.19
C CYS A 62 7.45 -5.56 8.48
N HIS A 63 8.52 -4.78 8.67
CA HIS A 63 8.67 -3.89 9.82
C HIS A 63 8.36 -2.42 9.46
N LEU A 64 7.79 -2.17 8.28
CA LEU A 64 7.48 -0.81 7.83
C LEU A 64 6.07 -0.37 8.21
N GLN A 65 5.10 -1.29 8.20
CA GLN A 65 3.70 -1.01 8.50
C GLN A 65 3.21 -1.90 9.64
N ARG A 66 2.36 -1.36 10.49
CA ARG A 66 1.73 -2.09 11.61
C ARG A 66 0.73 -3.11 11.08
N ASP A 67 0.41 -4.12 11.89
CA ASP A 67 -0.72 -5.00 11.61
C ASP A 67 -2.03 -4.18 11.58
N PRO A 68 -3.01 -4.62 10.75
CA PRO A 68 -3.14 -5.96 10.16
C PRO A 68 -2.39 -6.19 8.83
N SER A 69 -1.50 -5.30 8.42
CA SER A 69 -0.85 -5.36 7.09
C SER A 69 -0.12 -6.70 6.83
N ASN A 70 0.68 -7.17 7.79
CA ASN A 70 1.34 -8.48 7.65
C ASN A 70 0.34 -9.63 7.60
N ALA A 71 -0.68 -9.61 8.46
CA ALA A 71 -1.69 -10.66 8.53
C ALA A 71 -2.48 -10.73 7.21
N ILE A 72 -2.92 -9.58 6.66
CA ILE A 72 -3.63 -9.51 5.37
C ILE A 72 -2.76 -10.05 4.24
N ARG A 73 -1.48 -9.64 4.14
CA ARG A 73 -0.57 -10.12 3.10
C ARG A 73 -0.33 -11.62 3.17
N VAL A 74 -0.10 -12.14 4.38
CA VAL A 74 0.12 -13.58 4.59
C VAL A 74 -1.12 -14.38 4.22
N GLU A 75 -2.30 -13.93 4.64
CA GLU A 75 -3.57 -14.56 4.29
C GLU A 75 -3.85 -14.50 2.78
N ALA A 76 -3.58 -13.37 2.15
CA ALA A 76 -3.74 -13.21 0.70
C ALA A 76 -2.88 -14.23 -0.07
N LYS A 77 -1.61 -14.40 0.34
CA LYS A 77 -0.72 -15.44 -0.24
C LYS A 77 -1.26 -16.84 0.02
N ARG A 78 -1.64 -17.14 1.26
CA ARG A 78 -2.13 -18.46 1.65
C ARG A 78 -3.37 -18.85 0.83
N PHE A 79 -4.37 -17.97 0.77
CA PHE A 79 -5.59 -18.21 0.02
C PHE A 79 -5.31 -18.45 -1.47
N ALA A 80 -4.45 -17.62 -2.07
CA ALA A 80 -4.09 -17.74 -3.47
C ALA A 80 -3.46 -19.11 -3.78
N LEU A 81 -2.53 -19.58 -2.94
CA LEU A 81 -1.90 -20.88 -3.10
C LEU A 81 -2.88 -22.04 -2.92
N GLU A 82 -3.74 -22.00 -1.90
CA GLU A 82 -4.72 -23.05 -1.63
C GLU A 82 -5.79 -23.19 -2.73
N HIS A 83 -6.10 -22.11 -3.42
CA HIS A 83 -7.10 -22.08 -4.50
C HIS A 83 -6.46 -22.11 -5.90
N ASN A 84 -5.14 -22.30 -5.99
CA ASN A 84 -4.39 -22.32 -7.25
C ASN A 84 -4.64 -21.08 -8.13
N LEU A 85 -4.73 -19.90 -7.51
CA LEU A 85 -4.85 -18.65 -8.24
C LEU A 85 -3.50 -18.26 -8.84
N ASP A 86 -3.50 -17.86 -10.11
CA ASP A 86 -2.29 -17.48 -10.82
C ASP A 86 -1.67 -16.20 -10.26
N PHE A 87 -0.39 -16.26 -9.87
CA PHE A 87 0.42 -15.10 -9.54
C PHE A 87 0.93 -14.45 -10.83
N PHE A 88 1.12 -13.13 -10.80
CA PHE A 88 1.50 -12.37 -11.99
C PHE A 88 2.91 -12.72 -12.48
N ASP A 89 3.03 -13.05 -13.76
CA ASP A 89 4.29 -13.14 -14.47
C ASP A 89 4.62 -11.80 -15.13
N LEU A 90 5.55 -11.07 -14.52
CA LEU A 90 5.92 -9.73 -15.00
C LEU A 90 6.61 -9.74 -16.36
N LYS A 91 7.28 -10.86 -16.74
CA LYS A 91 7.95 -10.98 -18.03
C LYS A 91 6.98 -11.29 -19.17
N ASN A 92 6.09 -12.24 -18.91
CA ASN A 92 5.14 -12.71 -19.92
C ASN A 92 3.85 -11.89 -19.91
N GLN A 93 3.62 -11.03 -18.91
CA GLN A 93 2.43 -10.22 -18.74
C GLN A 93 1.17 -11.10 -18.70
N GLU A 94 1.18 -12.06 -17.80
CA GLU A 94 0.07 -13.00 -17.60
C GLU A 94 -0.11 -13.33 -16.11
N GLY A 95 -1.22 -13.95 -15.76
CA GLY A 95 -1.60 -14.27 -14.38
C GLY A 95 -2.92 -13.63 -14.01
N LEU A 96 -3.29 -13.73 -12.73
CA LEU A 96 -4.52 -13.15 -12.17
C LEU A 96 -4.21 -12.08 -11.13
N LEU A 97 -3.54 -12.48 -10.03
CA LEU A 97 -3.22 -11.60 -8.90
C LEU A 97 -1.99 -10.76 -9.20
N ARG A 98 -2.10 -9.43 -9.08
CA ARG A 98 -1.04 -8.52 -9.47
C ARG A 98 -0.45 -7.70 -8.32
N THR A 99 -1.26 -6.88 -7.67
CA THR A 99 -0.78 -5.98 -6.61
C THR A 99 -1.76 -5.98 -5.42
N LEU A 100 -1.21 -5.93 -4.22
CA LEU A 100 -1.94 -5.76 -2.97
C LEU A 100 -1.47 -4.46 -2.31
N MET A 101 -2.29 -3.42 -2.35
CA MET A 101 -2.06 -2.19 -1.60
C MET A 101 -2.81 -2.27 -0.27
N ILE A 102 -2.11 -1.95 0.81
CA ILE A 102 -2.69 -1.82 2.14
C ILE A 102 -2.40 -0.43 2.67
N ARG A 103 -3.44 0.29 3.05
CA ARG A 103 -3.34 1.61 3.67
C ARG A 103 -4.06 1.60 5.02
N THR A 104 -3.42 2.16 6.02
CA THR A 104 -3.97 2.31 7.37
C THR A 104 -4.01 3.78 7.75
N SER A 105 -4.91 4.16 8.63
CA SER A 105 -4.96 5.51 9.20
C SER A 105 -4.69 5.47 10.71
N GLN A 106 -4.37 6.62 11.29
CA GLN A 106 -4.08 6.74 12.73
C GLN A 106 -5.30 6.41 13.60
N ASN A 107 -6.51 6.59 13.09
CA ASN A 107 -7.75 6.22 13.77
C ASN A 107 -8.16 4.74 13.59
N GLY A 108 -7.27 3.91 13.03
CA GLY A 108 -7.44 2.46 12.93
C GLY A 108 -8.24 1.97 11.72
N GLN A 109 -8.60 2.83 10.77
CA GLN A 109 -9.24 2.40 9.53
C GLN A 109 -8.24 1.72 8.59
N VAL A 110 -8.71 0.74 7.84
CA VAL A 110 -7.90 -0.06 6.92
C VAL A 110 -8.54 -0.08 5.54
N MET A 111 -7.75 0.33 4.54
CA MET A 111 -8.10 0.18 3.12
C MET A 111 -7.22 -0.89 2.50
N VAL A 112 -7.84 -1.80 1.77
CA VAL A 112 -7.17 -2.81 0.94
C VAL A 112 -7.63 -2.64 -0.50
N LEU A 113 -6.68 -2.47 -1.42
CA LEU A 113 -6.94 -2.48 -2.86
C LEU A 113 -6.18 -3.64 -3.50
N VAL A 114 -6.91 -4.54 -4.14
CA VAL A 114 -6.34 -5.65 -4.92
C VAL A 114 -6.42 -5.32 -6.39
N GLN A 115 -5.28 -5.35 -7.09
CA GLN A 115 -5.26 -5.28 -8.54
C GLN A 115 -5.21 -6.70 -9.10
N PHE A 116 -6.15 -7.00 -9.99
CA PHE A 116 -6.16 -8.21 -10.80
C PHE A 116 -5.72 -7.87 -12.22
N PHE A 117 -4.92 -8.72 -12.85
CA PHE A 117 -4.47 -8.48 -14.23
C PHE A 117 -5.59 -8.66 -15.24
N ARG A 118 -6.46 -9.64 -15.03
CA ARG A 118 -7.59 -9.96 -15.89
C ARG A 118 -8.87 -10.16 -15.09
N GLU A 119 -10.00 -10.09 -15.75
CA GLU A 119 -11.29 -10.36 -15.12
C GLU A 119 -11.51 -11.88 -15.00
N GLU A 120 -11.65 -12.36 -13.77
CA GLU A 120 -12.11 -13.69 -13.40
C GLU A 120 -13.06 -13.56 -12.21
N LYS A 121 -14.30 -13.26 -12.47
CA LYS A 121 -15.29 -12.86 -11.46
C LYS A 121 -15.35 -13.82 -10.26
N GLU A 122 -15.46 -15.12 -10.50
CA GLU A 122 -15.60 -16.12 -9.43
C GLU A 122 -14.36 -16.14 -8.52
N ASN A 123 -13.16 -16.18 -9.11
CA ASN A 123 -11.90 -16.18 -8.36
C ASN A 123 -11.67 -14.86 -7.62
N ARG A 124 -11.97 -13.74 -8.28
CA ARG A 124 -11.88 -12.41 -7.67
C ARG A 124 -12.82 -12.28 -6.47
N GLU A 125 -14.10 -12.64 -6.63
CA GLU A 125 -15.08 -12.55 -5.55
C GLU A 125 -14.73 -13.47 -4.38
N ALA A 126 -14.31 -14.71 -4.65
CA ALA A 126 -13.88 -15.64 -3.61
C ALA A 126 -12.65 -15.09 -2.82
N PHE A 127 -11.66 -14.52 -3.53
CA PHE A 127 -10.49 -13.93 -2.90
C PHE A 127 -10.85 -12.73 -2.01
N LEU A 128 -11.64 -11.80 -2.53
CA LEU A 128 -12.06 -10.61 -1.78
C LEU A 128 -12.98 -10.95 -0.61
N GLN A 129 -13.88 -11.92 -0.78
CA GLN A 129 -14.75 -12.39 0.30
C GLN A 129 -13.94 -13.03 1.43
N ASN A 130 -12.91 -13.82 1.12
CA ASN A 130 -12.02 -14.37 2.14
C ASN A 130 -11.34 -13.26 2.96
N LEU A 131 -10.82 -12.21 2.31
CA LEU A 131 -10.21 -11.07 3.02
C LEU A 131 -11.22 -10.35 3.92
N LYS A 132 -12.44 -10.11 3.41
CA LYS A 132 -13.53 -9.50 4.18
C LYS A 132 -13.90 -10.30 5.43
N ASP A 133 -14.00 -11.62 5.28
CA ASP A 133 -14.44 -12.50 6.37
C ASP A 133 -13.35 -12.68 7.44
N LYS A 134 -12.09 -12.68 7.02
CA LYS A 134 -10.93 -12.84 7.92
C LYS A 134 -10.54 -11.57 8.65
N PHE A 135 -10.78 -10.41 8.04
CA PHE A 135 -10.37 -9.10 8.54
C PHE A 135 -11.55 -8.12 8.60
N PRO A 136 -12.45 -8.28 9.59
CA PRO A 136 -13.61 -7.40 9.74
C PRO A 136 -13.23 -5.92 10.00
N GLU A 137 -12.00 -5.66 10.38
CA GLU A 137 -11.44 -4.30 10.51
C GLU A 137 -11.17 -3.59 9.18
N ILE A 138 -11.25 -4.27 8.03
CA ILE A 138 -11.14 -3.63 6.73
C ILE A 138 -12.38 -2.76 6.51
N THR A 139 -12.17 -1.43 6.52
CA THR A 139 -13.22 -0.44 6.32
C THR A 139 -13.47 -0.12 4.85
N SER A 140 -12.48 -0.37 4.00
CA SER A 140 -12.51 -0.10 2.56
C SER A 140 -11.83 -1.26 1.83
N LEU A 141 -12.59 -2.15 1.22
CA LEU A 141 -12.10 -3.25 0.40
C LEU A 141 -12.43 -2.99 -1.06
N LEU A 142 -11.39 -2.74 -1.83
CA LEU A 142 -11.44 -2.26 -3.19
C LEU A 142 -10.75 -3.22 -4.15
N TYR A 143 -11.10 -3.16 -5.42
CA TYR A 143 -10.37 -3.85 -6.47
C TYR A 143 -10.31 -3.04 -7.77
N ALA A 144 -9.37 -3.39 -8.62
CA ALA A 144 -9.26 -2.88 -9.98
C ALA A 144 -8.77 -3.98 -10.92
N ILE A 145 -9.22 -3.92 -12.19
CA ILE A 145 -8.66 -4.76 -13.26
C ILE A 145 -7.60 -3.93 -13.98
N ASN A 146 -6.36 -4.41 -13.94
CA ASN A 146 -5.21 -3.72 -14.52
C ASN A 146 -4.49 -4.57 -15.57
N PRO A 147 -4.94 -4.56 -16.83
CA PRO A 147 -4.31 -5.31 -17.92
C PRO A 147 -3.08 -4.60 -18.52
N LYS A 148 -2.67 -3.45 -17.95
CA LYS A 148 -1.55 -2.65 -18.48
C LYS A 148 -0.19 -3.26 -18.11
N GLN A 149 0.87 -2.76 -18.74
CA GLN A 149 2.25 -3.16 -18.45
C GLN A 149 2.83 -2.49 -17.18
N ASN A 150 2.11 -1.55 -16.57
CA ASN A 150 2.53 -0.84 -15.36
C ASN A 150 1.48 -0.93 -14.25
N ASP A 151 1.88 -0.64 -13.01
CA ASP A 151 1.04 -0.75 -11.82
C ASP A 151 0.27 0.53 -11.47
N SER A 152 0.33 1.57 -12.32
CA SER A 152 -0.39 2.82 -12.10
C SER A 152 -1.91 2.58 -12.04
N ILE A 153 -2.55 3.17 -11.03
CA ILE A 153 -4.00 3.04 -10.81
C ILE A 153 -4.78 4.31 -11.20
N TYR A 154 -4.10 5.39 -11.60
CA TYR A 154 -4.75 6.69 -11.78
C TYR A 154 -5.80 6.73 -12.89
N ASP A 155 -5.60 5.93 -13.92
CA ASP A 155 -6.47 5.79 -15.11
C ASP A 155 -7.35 4.53 -15.08
N LEU A 156 -7.37 3.78 -13.96
CA LEU A 156 -8.22 2.61 -13.77
C LEU A 156 -9.50 2.97 -13.04
N ASP A 157 -10.57 2.25 -13.34
CA ASP A 157 -11.76 2.24 -12.52
C ASP A 157 -11.49 1.39 -11.27
N ILE A 158 -11.78 1.96 -10.10
CA ILE A 158 -11.63 1.29 -8.82
C ILE A 158 -13.01 1.03 -8.26
N GLU A 159 -13.30 -0.25 -8.08
CA GLU A 159 -14.59 -0.73 -7.62
C GLU A 159 -14.58 -1.03 -6.12
N VAL A 160 -15.67 -0.71 -5.46
CA VAL A 160 -15.87 -1.04 -4.05
C VAL A 160 -16.48 -2.44 -3.94
N PHE A 161 -15.72 -3.38 -3.37
CA PHE A 161 -16.25 -4.71 -3.05
C PHE A 161 -17.02 -4.70 -1.73
N ALA A 162 -16.50 -4.02 -0.71
CA ALA A 162 -17.16 -3.89 0.58
C ALA A 162 -16.68 -2.63 1.32
N GLY A 163 -17.57 -2.06 2.14
CA GLY A 163 -17.29 -0.87 2.94
C GLY A 163 -17.31 0.43 2.14
N GLU A 164 -16.41 1.33 2.45
CA GLU A 164 -16.34 2.68 1.88
C GLU A 164 -15.33 2.76 0.72
N ASP A 165 -15.44 3.79 -0.13
CA ASP A 165 -14.48 4.09 -1.20
C ASP A 165 -13.18 4.78 -0.69
N HIS A 166 -13.07 4.99 0.62
CA HIS A 166 -12.01 5.76 1.26
C HIS A 166 -11.78 5.33 2.71
N ILE A 167 -10.72 5.87 3.30
CA ILE A 167 -10.53 5.92 4.75
C ILE A 167 -10.39 7.38 5.20
N MET A 168 -10.67 7.65 6.46
CA MET A 168 -10.45 8.96 7.07
C MET A 168 -9.13 8.97 7.83
N GLU A 169 -8.34 10.01 7.62
CA GLU A 169 -7.13 10.29 8.38
C GLU A 169 -7.35 11.55 9.20
N MET A 170 -6.83 11.59 10.42
CA MET A 170 -7.03 12.69 11.35
C MET A 170 -5.70 13.36 11.69
N MET A 171 -5.67 14.70 11.71
CA MET A 171 -4.52 15.48 12.14
C MET A 171 -5.02 16.69 12.92
N GLU A 172 -4.77 16.75 14.23
CA GLU A 172 -5.43 17.67 15.15
C GLU A 172 -6.96 17.55 15.00
N ASP A 173 -7.67 18.66 14.76
CA ASP A 173 -9.12 18.71 14.55
C ASP A 173 -9.51 18.51 13.07
N LEU A 174 -8.53 18.33 12.18
CA LEU A 174 -8.75 18.16 10.75
C LEU A 174 -8.98 16.71 10.37
N ASN A 175 -9.95 16.48 9.48
CA ASN A 175 -10.27 15.18 8.95
C ASN A 175 -10.08 15.17 7.43
N PHE A 176 -9.25 14.25 6.95
CA PHE A 176 -8.92 14.12 5.53
C PHE A 176 -9.51 12.84 4.96
N LYS A 177 -10.29 12.97 3.89
CA LYS A 177 -10.79 11.84 3.11
C LYS A 177 -9.67 11.33 2.19
N ILE A 178 -9.22 10.10 2.42
CA ILE A 178 -8.12 9.48 1.67
C ILE A 178 -8.66 8.33 0.83
N GLY A 179 -8.77 8.55 -0.46
CA GLY A 179 -9.12 7.52 -1.44
C GLY A 179 -7.88 6.72 -1.89
N PRO A 180 -8.08 5.66 -2.69
CA PRO A 180 -6.98 4.81 -3.17
C PRO A 180 -5.97 5.58 -4.03
N LYS A 181 -6.42 6.55 -4.80
CA LYS A 181 -5.59 7.41 -5.67
C LYS A 181 -5.04 8.65 -4.96
N SER A 182 -5.48 8.94 -3.73
CA SER A 182 -5.05 10.14 -3.01
C SER A 182 -3.57 10.04 -2.61
N PHE A 183 -2.83 11.13 -2.84
CA PHE A 183 -1.54 11.29 -2.21
C PHE A 183 -1.73 11.69 -0.75
N TYR A 184 -1.06 11.01 0.14
CA TYR A 184 -0.92 11.35 1.55
C TYR A 184 0.44 10.88 2.04
N GLN A 185 1.10 11.65 2.91
CA GLN A 185 2.44 11.32 3.41
C GLN A 185 2.45 9.95 4.08
N THR A 186 3.40 9.10 3.68
CA THR A 186 3.45 7.70 4.12
C THR A 186 3.97 7.51 5.55
N ASN A 187 4.58 8.53 6.13
CA ASN A 187 4.89 8.62 7.56
C ASN A 187 4.08 9.79 8.15
N PRO A 188 2.84 9.56 8.61
CA PRO A 188 1.95 10.63 9.07
C PRO A 188 2.46 11.34 10.34
N GLU A 189 3.13 10.61 11.24
CA GLU A 189 3.69 11.20 12.47
C GLU A 189 4.81 12.19 12.13
N GLN A 190 5.73 11.82 11.23
CA GLN A 190 6.81 12.73 10.80
C GLN A 190 6.27 13.87 9.92
N ALA A 191 5.24 13.63 9.12
CA ALA A 191 4.59 14.67 8.34
C ALA A 191 3.94 15.73 9.24
N TYR A 192 3.30 15.31 10.32
CA TYR A 192 2.74 16.21 11.32
C TYR A 192 3.83 17.11 11.94
N GLU A 193 4.97 16.56 12.33
CA GLU A 193 6.10 17.36 12.85
C GLU A 193 6.63 18.36 11.79
N LEU A 194 6.73 17.92 10.53
CA LEU A 194 7.12 18.80 9.43
C LEU A 194 6.12 19.96 9.23
N TYR A 195 4.83 19.64 9.29
CA TYR A 195 3.77 20.65 9.10
C TYR A 195 3.71 21.65 10.24
N LYS A 196 3.97 21.23 11.48
CA LYS A 196 4.12 22.16 12.61
C LYS A 196 5.25 23.16 12.37
N LEU A 197 6.43 22.68 11.94
CA LEU A 197 7.53 23.57 11.58
C LEU A 197 7.16 24.52 10.44
N THR A 198 6.42 24.03 9.44
CA THR A 198 5.95 24.85 8.32
C THR A 198 5.02 25.97 8.82
N ARG A 199 4.08 25.63 9.70
CA ARG A 199 3.15 26.59 10.32
C ARG A 199 3.90 27.64 11.16
N ASP A 200 4.85 27.20 11.98
CA ASP A 200 5.66 28.10 12.81
C ASP A 200 6.52 29.06 11.96
N PHE A 201 7.14 28.56 10.89
CA PHE A 201 7.94 29.40 10.00
C PHE A 201 7.11 30.34 9.13
N ALA A 202 5.90 29.94 8.76
CA ALA A 202 4.98 30.80 8.02
C ALA A 202 4.55 31.99 8.82
N GLY A 203 4.38 31.86 10.15
CA GLY A 203 4.05 32.96 11.07
C GLY A 203 2.79 33.70 10.68
N LEU A 204 1.78 32.99 10.14
CA LEU A 204 0.54 33.60 9.65
C LEU A 204 -0.27 34.18 10.79
N SER A 205 -0.87 35.37 10.54
CA SER A 205 -1.73 36.06 11.48
C SER A 205 -3.22 35.90 11.16
N GLY A 206 -3.57 35.28 10.04
CA GLY A 206 -4.92 35.03 9.55
C GLY A 206 -5.43 36.06 8.54
N ASN A 207 -4.61 37.04 8.16
CA ASN A 207 -4.96 38.08 7.18
C ASN A 207 -4.20 37.90 5.83
N GLU A 208 -3.31 36.96 5.76
CA GLU A 208 -2.46 36.74 4.60
C GLU A 208 -3.17 35.90 3.53
N LEU A 209 -2.84 36.17 2.26
CA LEU A 209 -3.21 35.32 1.15
C LEU A 209 -2.15 34.28 0.94
N VAL A 210 -2.51 33.00 1.12
CA VAL A 210 -1.60 31.86 0.97
C VAL A 210 -1.98 31.05 -0.27
N TYR A 211 -0.99 30.67 -1.06
CA TYR A 211 -1.15 29.76 -2.18
C TYR A 211 -0.53 28.40 -1.84
N ASP A 212 -1.34 27.34 -1.83
CA ASP A 212 -0.85 25.95 -1.78
C ASP A 212 -0.84 25.39 -3.20
N LEU A 213 0.36 25.32 -3.79
CA LEU A 213 0.57 24.77 -5.12
C LEU A 213 0.74 23.27 -5.02
N TYR A 214 0.05 22.51 -5.89
CA TYR A 214 -0.02 21.04 -5.85
C TYR A 214 -0.68 20.49 -4.58
N THR A 215 -1.74 21.11 -4.16
CA THR A 215 -2.41 20.94 -2.86
C THR A 215 -2.79 19.48 -2.52
N GLY A 216 -3.04 18.62 -3.52
CA GLY A 216 -3.43 17.22 -3.30
C GLY A 216 -4.69 17.09 -2.44
N THR A 217 -4.58 16.49 -1.26
CA THR A 217 -5.68 16.39 -0.27
C THR A 217 -5.89 17.68 0.53
N GLY A 218 -5.14 18.74 0.25
CA GLY A 218 -5.23 20.00 0.96
C GLY A 218 -4.61 19.98 2.37
N THR A 219 -3.77 19.02 2.66
CA THR A 219 -3.27 18.78 4.02
C THR A 219 -2.49 19.98 4.56
N ILE A 220 -1.57 20.54 3.77
CA ILE A 220 -0.75 21.68 4.19
C ILE A 220 -1.63 22.95 4.28
N ALA A 221 -2.42 23.22 3.23
CA ALA A 221 -3.27 24.41 3.18
C ALA A 221 -4.27 24.52 4.34
N GLN A 222 -4.75 23.39 4.85
CA GLN A 222 -5.69 23.38 5.97
C GLN A 222 -5.01 23.40 7.33
N PHE A 223 -3.74 22.99 7.38
CA PHE A 223 -3.00 22.85 8.63
C PHE A 223 -2.24 24.13 9.04
N VAL A 224 -1.79 24.97 8.08
CA VAL A 224 -0.99 26.18 8.34
C VAL A 224 -1.81 27.42 8.63
#